data_8b2c02ca8f815e8ffde0793625252977
#
_entry.id   8b2c02ca8f815e8ffde0793625252977
#
_cell.length_a   1.000
_cell.length_b   1.000
_cell.length_c   1.000
_cell.angle_alpha   90.00
_cell.angle_beta   90.00
_cell.angle_gamma   90.00
#
_symmetry.space_group_name_H-M   'P 1'
#
loop_
_entity.id
_entity.type
_entity.pdbx_description
1 polymer ?
#
loop_
_entity_poly.entity_id
_entity_poly.type
_entity_poly.pdbx_seq_one_letter_code
_entity_poly.pdbx_strand_id
1 'polypeptide(L)'
;MPSYGKVVVAAIVGNEDGAHFASAQLFQALNDVGWTIPAVAACYWVGEAMGSVDFKELDETPDKTIETAKMVATNASHLAKLLQGNPYPGTA
;
A
#
# COMPACT_ATOMS: atom_id res chain seq x y z
N MET A 1 0.90 19.33 -9.90
CA MET A 1 0.95 17.93 -10.40
C MET A 1 -0.42 17.29 -10.26
N PRO A 2 -0.86 16.53 -11.25
CA PRO A 2 -2.17 15.87 -11.16
C PRO A 2 -2.31 14.91 -9.98
N SER A 3 -1.20 14.38 -9.47
CA SER A 3 -1.19 13.46 -8.32
C SER A 3 -1.33 14.16 -6.96
N TYR A 4 -1.18 15.48 -6.91
CA TYR A 4 -1.33 16.21 -5.66
C TYR A 4 -2.76 16.03 -5.13
N GLY A 5 -2.88 15.72 -3.84
CA GLY A 5 -4.16 15.46 -3.21
C GLY A 5 -4.66 14.04 -3.34
N LYS A 6 -3.95 13.19 -4.08
CA LYS A 6 -4.29 11.78 -4.23
C LYS A 6 -3.47 10.91 -3.29
N VAL A 7 -4.11 9.90 -2.75
CA VAL A 7 -3.50 8.96 -1.81
C VAL A 7 -3.17 7.67 -2.54
N VAL A 8 -2.01 7.08 -2.22
CA VAL A 8 -1.58 5.82 -2.81
C VAL A 8 -1.32 4.79 -1.73
N VAL A 9 -1.75 3.57 -1.99
CA VAL A 9 -1.46 2.41 -1.17
C VAL A 9 -0.96 1.29 -2.08
N ALA A 10 -0.36 0.25 -1.48
CA ALA A 10 0.15 -0.87 -2.25
C ALA A 10 -0.30 -2.19 -1.64
N ALA A 11 -0.59 -3.15 -2.52
CA ALA A 11 -0.85 -4.53 -2.12
C ALA A 11 0.13 -5.41 -2.89
N ILE A 12 0.93 -6.17 -2.19
CA ILE A 12 2.01 -6.95 -2.79
C ILE A 12 1.86 -8.41 -2.42
N VAL A 13 1.97 -9.26 -3.43
CA VAL A 13 1.91 -10.71 -3.25
C VAL A 13 3.17 -11.32 -3.84
N GLY A 14 3.79 -12.23 -3.11
CA GLY A 14 4.99 -12.92 -3.56
C GLY A 14 5.22 -14.22 -2.80
N ASN A 15 6.10 -15.05 -3.31
CA ASN A 15 6.42 -16.33 -2.70
C ASN A 15 7.64 -16.25 -1.77
N GLU A 16 8.38 -15.17 -1.84
CA GLU A 16 9.57 -14.95 -1.02
C GLU A 16 9.52 -13.56 -0.40
N ASP A 17 10.28 -13.36 0.68
CA ASP A 17 10.28 -12.09 1.38
C ASP A 17 11.00 -11.00 0.58
N GLY A 18 10.24 -10.25 -0.16
CA GLY A 18 10.72 -9.10 -0.92
C GLY A 18 9.74 -7.93 -0.88
N ALA A 19 8.63 -8.10 -0.16
CA ALA A 19 7.54 -7.13 -0.18
C ALA A 19 7.95 -5.78 0.43
N HIS A 20 8.72 -5.77 1.51
CA HIS A 20 9.19 -4.53 2.13
C HIS A 20 10.09 -3.74 1.18
N PHE A 21 11.02 -4.41 0.54
CA PHE A 21 11.92 -3.77 -0.40
C PHE A 21 11.17 -3.21 -1.60
N ALA A 22 10.27 -4.02 -2.17
CA ALA A 22 9.47 -3.60 -3.33
C ALA A 22 8.57 -2.41 -2.98
N SER A 23 7.90 -2.44 -1.82
CA SER A 23 7.03 -1.33 -1.41
C SER A 23 7.82 -0.07 -1.13
N ALA A 24 9.01 -0.18 -0.54
CA ALA A 24 9.86 0.97 -0.24
C ALA A 24 10.25 1.70 -1.53
N GLN A 25 10.66 0.97 -2.56
CA GLN A 25 11.03 1.55 -3.84
C GLN A 25 9.83 2.18 -4.53
N LEU A 26 8.69 1.50 -4.51
CA LEU A 26 7.47 1.98 -5.13
C LEU A 26 7.01 3.28 -4.47
N PHE A 27 6.96 3.32 -3.15
CA PHE A 27 6.50 4.50 -2.43
C PHE A 27 7.42 5.70 -2.63
N GLN A 28 8.73 5.48 -2.65
CA GLN A 28 9.66 6.58 -2.90
C GLN A 28 9.41 7.19 -4.28
N ALA A 29 9.27 6.34 -5.30
CA ALA A 29 9.03 6.80 -6.66
C ALA A 29 7.69 7.56 -6.77
N LEU A 30 6.64 7.05 -6.16
CA LEU A 30 5.32 7.68 -6.22
C LEU A 30 5.28 8.99 -5.43
N ASN A 31 5.93 9.02 -4.27
CA ASN A 31 6.00 10.25 -3.48
C ASN A 31 6.76 11.35 -4.23
N ASP A 32 7.83 11.00 -4.94
CA ASP A 32 8.61 11.95 -5.71
C ASP A 32 7.77 12.66 -6.77
N VAL A 33 6.71 12.03 -7.27
CA VAL A 33 5.84 12.63 -8.28
C VAL A 33 4.50 13.10 -7.71
N GLY A 34 4.44 13.31 -6.40
CA GLY A 34 3.33 14.05 -5.77
C GLY A 34 2.27 13.23 -5.06
N TRP A 35 2.38 11.91 -5.01
CA TRP A 35 1.41 11.09 -4.29
C TRP A 35 1.64 11.16 -2.78
N THR A 36 0.55 11.11 -2.03
CA THR A 36 0.61 11.11 -0.56
C THR A 36 0.42 9.70 -0.03
N ILE A 37 1.26 9.34 0.93
CA ILE A 37 1.30 7.98 1.48
C ILE A 37 0.75 8.00 2.90
N PRO A 38 -0.36 7.29 3.18
CA PRO A 38 -0.92 7.24 4.52
C PRO A 38 -0.12 6.32 5.45
N ALA A 39 -0.40 6.40 6.74
CA ALA A 39 0.15 5.44 7.70
C ALA A 39 -0.36 4.04 7.37
N VAL A 40 0.46 3.03 7.51
CA VAL A 40 0.15 1.65 7.16
C VAL A 40 -0.34 1.58 5.71
N ALA A 41 0.52 1.98 4.78
CA ALA A 41 0.13 2.15 3.38
C ALA A 41 0.25 0.89 2.54
N ALA A 42 0.79 -0.19 3.09
CA ALA A 42 0.98 -1.42 2.35
C ALA A 42 0.40 -2.61 3.08
N CYS A 43 -0.23 -3.50 2.33
CA CYS A 43 -0.53 -4.83 2.81
C CYS A 43 0.14 -5.82 1.85
N TYR A 44 0.58 -6.93 2.38
CA TYR A 44 1.25 -7.90 1.54
C TYR A 44 1.13 -9.30 2.14
N TRP A 45 1.33 -10.27 1.27
CA TRP A 45 1.48 -11.67 1.63
C TRP A 45 2.76 -12.18 0.97
N VAL A 46 3.60 -12.81 1.74
CA VAL A 46 4.77 -13.51 1.21
C VAL A 46 4.70 -14.94 1.72
N GLY A 47 4.98 -15.89 0.85
CA GLY A 47 5.07 -17.28 1.24
C GLY A 47 6.36 -17.54 2.01
N GLU A 48 6.49 -18.77 2.52
CA GLU A 48 7.74 -19.20 3.13
C GLU A 48 8.86 -19.19 2.08
N ALA A 49 10.02 -18.74 2.48
CA ALA A 49 11.19 -18.74 1.62
C ALA A 49 11.40 -20.16 1.06
N MET A 50 11.60 -20.27 -0.23
CA MET A 50 11.71 -21.56 -0.94
C MET A 50 10.44 -22.41 -0.92
N GLY A 51 9.31 -21.84 -0.48
CA GLY A 51 8.02 -22.51 -0.51
C GLY A 51 7.45 -22.59 -1.91
N SER A 52 6.53 -23.53 -2.12
CA SER A 52 5.90 -23.76 -3.42
C SER A 52 4.44 -23.30 -3.49
N VAL A 53 3.93 -22.67 -2.44
CA VAL A 53 2.52 -22.26 -2.39
C VAL A 53 2.39 -20.80 -2.81
N ASP A 54 1.59 -20.55 -3.83
CA ASP A 54 1.24 -19.20 -4.27
C ASP A 54 -0.02 -18.72 -3.54
N PHE A 55 -0.20 -17.42 -3.44
CA PHE A 55 -1.35 -16.84 -2.74
C PHE A 55 -2.67 -17.38 -3.30
N LYS A 56 -2.78 -17.50 -4.60
CA LYS A 56 -4.00 -18.02 -5.26
C LYS A 56 -4.32 -19.46 -4.91
N GLU A 57 -3.35 -20.22 -4.39
CA GLU A 57 -3.51 -21.61 -3.98
C GLU A 57 -4.01 -21.77 -2.56
N LEU A 58 -4.11 -20.67 -1.79
CA LEU A 58 -4.62 -20.70 -0.44
C LEU A 58 -6.13 -20.89 -0.44
N ASP A 59 -6.65 -21.72 0.46
CA ASP A 59 -8.09 -21.92 0.59
C ASP A 59 -8.78 -20.67 1.10
N GLU A 60 -8.11 -19.94 1.99
CA GLU A 60 -8.64 -18.71 2.59
C GLU A 60 -7.54 -17.65 2.65
N THR A 61 -7.94 -16.40 2.60
CA THR A 61 -7.00 -15.29 2.83
C THR A 61 -6.60 -15.29 4.31
N PRO A 62 -5.29 -15.27 4.64
CA PRO A 62 -4.86 -15.24 6.04
C PRO A 62 -5.46 -14.05 6.80
N ASP A 63 -5.86 -14.30 8.05
CA ASP A 63 -6.49 -13.26 8.88
C ASP A 63 -5.62 -12.03 9.03
N LYS A 64 -4.32 -12.20 9.19
CA LYS A 64 -3.41 -11.08 9.33
C LYS A 64 -3.39 -10.21 8.08
N THR A 65 -3.47 -10.81 6.91
CA THR A 65 -3.55 -10.08 5.64
C THR A 65 -4.84 -9.28 5.57
N ILE A 66 -5.96 -9.87 5.98
CA ILE A 66 -7.25 -9.20 6.02
C ILE A 66 -7.22 -8.00 6.98
N GLU A 67 -6.69 -8.19 8.18
CA GLU A 67 -6.59 -7.13 9.19
C GLU A 67 -5.75 -5.96 8.69
N THR A 68 -4.61 -6.25 8.09
CA THR A 68 -3.73 -5.22 7.54
C THR A 68 -4.42 -4.48 6.39
N ALA A 69 -5.10 -5.20 5.50
CA ALA A 69 -5.82 -4.58 4.40
C ALA A 69 -6.91 -3.63 4.90
N LYS A 70 -7.60 -3.99 5.99
CA LYS A 70 -8.60 -3.10 6.60
C LYS A 70 -7.97 -1.83 7.15
N MET A 71 -6.81 -1.93 7.80
CA MET A 71 -6.08 -0.76 8.28
C MET A 71 -5.64 0.15 7.14
N VAL A 72 -5.13 -0.44 6.07
CA VAL A 72 -4.74 0.31 4.86
C VAL A 72 -5.93 1.09 4.33
N ALA A 73 -7.07 0.43 4.16
CA ALA A 73 -8.27 1.07 3.63
C ALA A 73 -8.77 2.19 4.53
N THR A 74 -8.78 1.98 5.84
CA THR A 74 -9.25 2.97 6.82
C THR A 74 -8.36 4.21 6.80
N ASN A 75 -7.06 4.02 6.84
CA ASN A 75 -6.13 5.14 6.87
C ASN A 75 -6.09 5.89 5.54
N ALA A 76 -6.17 5.18 4.42
CA ALA A 76 -6.22 5.80 3.10
C ALA A 76 -7.47 6.65 2.93
N SER A 77 -8.63 6.14 3.34
CA SER A 77 -9.89 6.86 3.27
C SER A 77 -9.86 8.12 4.14
N HIS A 78 -9.33 7.99 5.36
CA HIS A 78 -9.20 9.13 6.29
C HIS A 78 -8.34 10.24 5.68
N LEU A 79 -7.16 9.89 5.18
CA LEU A 79 -6.23 10.87 4.61
C LEU A 79 -6.80 11.50 3.34
N ALA A 80 -7.43 10.71 2.48
CA ALA A 80 -8.03 11.23 1.26
C ALA A 80 -9.11 12.27 1.56
N LYS A 81 -9.92 12.03 2.58
CA LYS A 81 -10.95 12.99 3.00
C LYS A 81 -10.34 14.28 3.55
N LEU A 82 -9.28 14.17 4.33
CA LEU A 82 -8.57 15.34 4.84
C LEU A 82 -8.00 16.18 3.71
N LEU A 83 -7.42 15.55 2.70
CA LEU A 83 -6.83 16.26 1.58
C LEU A 83 -7.88 16.91 0.69
N GLN A 84 -9.10 16.36 0.63
CA GLN A 84 -10.19 17.02 -0.08
C GLN A 84 -10.53 18.39 0.54
N GLY A 85 -10.55 18.44 1.88
CA GLY A 85 -10.84 19.69 2.58
C GLY A 85 -9.64 20.63 2.70
N ASN A 86 -8.42 20.05 2.63
CA ASN A 86 -7.18 20.81 2.85
C ASN A 86 -6.12 20.36 1.83
N PRO A 87 -6.29 20.74 0.56
CA PRO A 87 -5.34 20.34 -0.48
C PRO A 87 -3.99 21.01 -0.26
N TYR A 88 -2.95 20.40 -0.81
CA TYR A 88 -1.64 21.02 -0.80
C TYR A 88 -1.71 22.35 -1.54
N PRO A 89 -1.06 23.38 -1.02
CA PRO A 89 -1.03 24.68 -1.70
C PRO A 89 -0.06 24.70 -2.87
N GLY A 90 0.35 23.56 -3.31
CA GLY A 90 1.35 23.42 -4.34
C GLY A 90 0.93 23.99 -5.67
N THR A 91 1.91 24.42 -6.38
CA THR A 91 1.76 25.02 -7.68
C THR A 91 2.35 24.09 -8.72
N ALA A 92 1.92 22.91 -8.69
CA ALA A 92 2.56 21.91 -9.52
C ALA A 92 2.79 22.32 -10.96
#